data_04387887d5350c9bef7282322177ea17
#
_entry.id   04387887d5350c9bef7282322177ea17
#
_cell.length_a   1.000
_cell.length_b   1.000
_cell.length_c   1.000
_cell.angle_alpha   90.00
_cell.angle_beta   90.00
_cell.angle_gamma   90.00
#
_symmetry.space_group_name_H-M   'P 1'
#
loop_
_entity.id
_entity.type
_entity.pdbx_description
1 polymer ?
#
loop_
_entity_poly.entity_id
_entity_poly.type
_entity_poly.pdbx_seq_one_letter_code
_entity_poly.pdbx_strand_id
1 'polypeptide(L)'
;MLQKLHPLLICALLIALGVVNTFAYAPYQYSFMPLLTLPVLALAIWQAQSPKQAAWLGWSYGIGWFGLGVSWVHVSIATFGGMPLVFSLGIMAALVAYLALFPALAAWLAARFGRNTVIAFPVAFTLAWVISENLRSWLFTGFPWLSLGYTQTTGYLAAWAPLIGEIGITFVIAYFAACWVSITHKRFVQPLLAVALIAISPLLATFKGWELSGEQQNVVLVQGNIKQELRWDLEQELPTMKKYMTLTRPYFGDSLIIWPEAAIPQLEHQAQPFLVNLDMLAAENNTAVVTGILDIRYNVGDYNGMIVLGQDQKQNVVGSYDYNQTNRYRKHHLLPIGEFVPFEQLLRDIAPFFDLPNRSEERRVG
;
A
#
# COMPACT_ATOMS: atom_id res chain seq x y z
N MET A 1 4.02 -6.79 36.15
CA MET A 1 2.59 -7.22 36.20
C MET A 1 2.32 -8.31 35.19
N LEU A 2 2.78 -8.17 33.94
CA LEU A 2 2.60 -9.19 32.89
C LEU A 2 3.31 -10.54 33.18
N GLN A 3 4.44 -10.53 33.86
CA GLN A 3 5.19 -11.75 34.25
C GLN A 3 4.42 -12.74 35.14
N LYS A 4 3.33 -12.30 35.77
CA LYS A 4 2.46 -13.16 36.61
C LYS A 4 1.37 -13.86 35.81
N LEU A 5 1.17 -13.46 34.54
CA LEU A 5 0.16 -14.07 33.67
C LEU A 5 0.73 -15.30 32.96
N HIS A 6 -0.14 -16.26 32.70
CA HIS A 6 0.22 -17.43 31.88
C HIS A 6 0.63 -16.95 30.46
N PRO A 7 1.69 -17.52 29.85
CA PRO A 7 2.16 -17.09 28.53
C PRO A 7 1.09 -17.02 27.45
N LEU A 8 0.16 -17.98 27.43
CA LEU A 8 -0.96 -18.00 26.47
C LEU A 8 -1.90 -16.81 26.66
N LEU A 9 -2.12 -16.36 27.91
CA LEU A 9 -2.95 -15.17 28.18
C LEU A 9 -2.28 -13.88 27.67
N ILE A 10 -0.95 -13.81 27.78
CA ILE A 10 -0.19 -12.66 27.23
C ILE A 10 -0.31 -12.66 25.70
N CYS A 11 -0.15 -13.80 25.03
CA CYS A 11 -0.34 -13.90 23.58
C CYS A 11 -1.76 -13.51 23.17
N ALA A 12 -2.78 -14.02 23.85
CA ALA A 12 -4.18 -13.68 23.58
C ALA A 12 -4.46 -12.18 23.77
N LEU A 13 -3.91 -11.57 24.83
CA LEU A 13 -4.00 -10.13 25.05
C LEU A 13 -3.34 -9.35 23.89
N LEU A 14 -2.15 -9.75 23.45
CA LEU A 14 -1.43 -9.07 22.39
C LEU A 14 -2.14 -9.24 21.03
N ILE A 15 -2.75 -10.40 20.74
CA ILE A 15 -3.62 -10.57 19.58
C ILE A 15 -4.79 -9.58 19.65
N ALA A 16 -5.49 -9.50 20.80
CA ALA A 16 -6.58 -8.56 20.97
C ALA A 16 -6.15 -7.10 20.80
N LEU A 17 -4.98 -6.72 21.34
CA LEU A 17 -4.42 -5.38 21.15
C LEU A 17 -4.02 -5.11 19.70
N GLY A 18 -3.51 -6.10 18.98
CA GLY A 18 -3.28 -5.99 17.53
C GLY A 18 -4.58 -5.73 16.75
N VAL A 19 -5.65 -6.45 17.08
CA VAL A 19 -6.98 -6.19 16.52
C VAL A 19 -7.45 -4.76 16.82
N VAL A 20 -7.31 -4.31 18.07
CA VAL A 20 -7.67 -2.93 18.47
C VAL A 20 -6.85 -1.90 17.70
N ASN A 21 -5.56 -2.16 17.44
CA ASN A 21 -4.71 -1.25 16.67
C ASN A 21 -5.23 -1.02 15.23
N THR A 22 -5.92 -1.98 14.64
CA THR A 22 -6.49 -1.84 13.29
C THR A 22 -7.52 -0.70 13.21
N PHE A 23 -8.21 -0.39 14.29
CA PHE A 23 -9.17 0.71 14.33
C PHE A 23 -8.54 2.10 14.24
N ALA A 24 -7.20 2.21 14.27
CA ALA A 24 -6.50 3.46 14.02
C ALA A 24 -6.51 3.87 12.54
N TYR A 25 -6.80 2.95 11.63
CA TYR A 25 -6.83 3.21 10.18
C TYR A 25 -8.24 3.52 9.68
N ALA A 26 -8.33 4.01 8.45
CA ALA A 26 -9.60 4.20 7.77
C ALA A 26 -10.39 2.86 7.70
N PRO A 27 -11.72 2.91 7.80
CA PRO A 27 -12.59 4.09 7.92
C PRO A 27 -12.75 4.61 9.35
N TYR A 28 -12.24 3.91 10.37
CA TYR A 28 -12.49 4.25 11.79
C TYR A 28 -11.68 5.45 12.28
N GLN A 29 -10.39 5.52 11.92
CA GLN A 29 -9.47 6.64 12.20
C GLN A 29 -9.30 7.02 13.68
N TYR A 30 -9.38 6.02 14.58
CA TYR A 30 -9.05 6.22 16.00
C TYR A 30 -7.53 6.31 16.20
N SER A 31 -6.93 7.40 15.72
CA SER A 31 -5.48 7.61 15.59
C SER A 31 -4.68 7.44 16.90
N PHE A 32 -5.33 7.51 18.06
CA PHE A 32 -4.71 7.31 19.36
C PHE A 32 -4.49 5.83 19.75
N MET A 33 -5.08 4.88 19.05
CA MET A 33 -4.99 3.44 19.38
C MET A 33 -3.56 2.92 19.46
N PRO A 34 -2.63 3.26 18.54
CA PRO A 34 -1.24 2.82 18.67
C PRO A 34 -0.55 3.33 19.94
N LEU A 35 -0.93 4.52 20.40
CA LEU A 35 -0.38 5.10 21.64
C LEU A 35 -0.84 4.34 22.89
N LEU A 36 -1.88 3.52 22.79
CA LEU A 36 -2.36 2.65 23.87
C LEU A 36 -1.88 1.20 23.72
N THR A 37 -1.88 0.67 22.51
CA THR A 37 -1.61 -0.76 22.27
C THR A 37 -0.13 -1.09 22.22
N LEU A 38 0.68 -0.26 21.54
CA LEU A 38 2.12 -0.47 21.42
C LEU A 38 2.90 -0.35 22.74
N PRO A 39 2.56 0.54 23.70
CA PRO A 39 3.20 0.53 25.01
C PRO A 39 3.10 -0.81 25.72
N VAL A 40 1.95 -1.50 25.61
CA VAL A 40 1.78 -2.82 26.24
C VAL A 40 2.68 -3.85 25.56
N LEU A 41 2.78 -3.81 24.21
CA LEU A 41 3.72 -4.66 23.47
C LEU A 41 5.17 -4.37 23.87
N ALA A 42 5.58 -3.10 23.94
CA ALA A 42 6.94 -2.70 24.33
C ALA A 42 7.29 -3.20 25.74
N LEU A 43 6.35 -3.07 26.71
CA LEU A 43 6.50 -3.60 28.05
C LEU A 43 6.60 -5.13 28.07
N ALA A 44 5.81 -5.83 27.27
CA ALA A 44 5.87 -7.28 27.14
C ALA A 44 7.22 -7.74 26.58
N ILE A 45 7.75 -7.07 25.55
CA ILE A 45 9.06 -7.34 24.96
C ILE A 45 10.18 -7.07 25.98
N TRP A 46 10.12 -5.97 26.71
CA TRP A 46 11.09 -5.66 27.78
C TRP A 46 11.13 -6.75 28.84
N GLN A 47 9.97 -7.30 29.21
CA GLN A 47 9.83 -8.33 30.24
C GLN A 47 10.05 -9.76 29.73
N ALA A 48 10.22 -9.97 28.42
CA ALA A 48 10.44 -11.29 27.83
C ALA A 48 11.74 -11.93 28.37
N GLN A 49 11.75 -13.24 28.57
CA GLN A 49 12.91 -13.96 29.11
C GLN A 49 14.03 -14.13 28.07
N SER A 50 13.66 -14.15 26.78
CA SER A 50 14.60 -14.33 25.67
C SER A 50 14.15 -13.54 24.43
N PRO A 51 15.07 -13.26 23.48
CA PRO A 51 14.69 -12.66 22.20
C PRO A 51 13.70 -13.52 21.39
N LYS A 52 13.77 -14.86 21.53
CA LYS A 52 12.79 -15.77 20.90
C LYS A 52 11.38 -15.56 21.46
N GLN A 53 11.27 -15.43 22.78
CA GLN A 53 9.97 -15.14 23.41
C GLN A 53 9.45 -13.77 22.97
N ALA A 54 10.32 -12.75 22.91
CA ALA A 54 9.95 -11.44 22.40
C ALA A 54 9.41 -11.53 20.95
N ALA A 55 10.06 -12.31 20.08
CA ALA A 55 9.58 -12.55 18.72
C ALA A 55 8.15 -13.14 18.69
N TRP A 56 7.87 -14.14 19.54
CA TRP A 56 6.52 -14.71 19.65
C TRP A 56 5.48 -13.70 20.12
N LEU A 57 5.84 -12.80 21.03
CA LEU A 57 4.96 -11.72 21.48
C LEU A 57 4.69 -10.72 20.35
N GLY A 58 5.73 -10.33 19.60
CA GLY A 58 5.57 -9.48 18.41
C GLY A 58 4.73 -10.14 17.32
N TRP A 59 4.94 -11.44 17.09
CA TRP A 59 4.15 -12.22 16.13
C TRP A 59 2.68 -12.30 16.54
N SER A 60 2.39 -12.55 17.83
CA SER A 60 1.02 -12.58 18.35
C SER A 60 0.31 -11.24 18.13
N TYR A 61 0.98 -10.12 18.41
CA TYR A 61 0.43 -8.79 18.13
C TYR A 61 0.19 -8.60 16.62
N GLY A 62 1.14 -9.00 15.78
CA GLY A 62 1.04 -8.95 14.32
C GLY A 62 -0.12 -9.77 13.77
N ILE A 63 -0.37 -10.99 14.29
CA ILE A 63 -1.51 -11.83 13.92
C ILE A 63 -2.84 -11.09 14.15
N GLY A 64 -3.01 -10.44 15.28
CA GLY A 64 -4.21 -9.63 15.54
C GLY A 64 -4.33 -8.44 14.61
N TRP A 65 -3.24 -7.71 14.44
CA TRP A 65 -3.19 -6.48 13.64
C TRP A 65 -3.47 -6.77 12.16
N PHE A 66 -2.70 -7.64 11.54
CA PHE A 66 -2.91 -7.99 10.14
C PHE A 66 -4.12 -8.91 9.94
N GLY A 67 -4.45 -9.76 10.90
CA GLY A 67 -5.61 -10.66 10.81
C GLY A 67 -6.92 -9.92 10.54
N LEU A 68 -7.17 -8.80 11.24
CA LEU A 68 -8.32 -7.94 10.95
C LEU A 68 -8.03 -7.00 9.78
N GLY A 69 -6.85 -6.37 9.76
CA GLY A 69 -6.57 -5.26 8.85
C GLY A 69 -6.44 -5.64 7.37
N VAL A 70 -6.08 -6.91 7.07
CA VAL A 70 -6.03 -7.42 5.68
C VAL A 70 -7.07 -8.53 5.44
N SER A 71 -8.06 -8.68 6.30
CA SER A 71 -9.11 -9.71 6.16
C SER A 71 -9.84 -9.66 4.82
N TRP A 72 -10.01 -8.47 4.24
CA TRP A 72 -10.65 -8.26 2.95
C TRP A 72 -9.95 -8.97 1.78
N VAL A 73 -8.67 -9.34 1.91
CA VAL A 73 -7.89 -9.99 0.85
C VAL A 73 -8.54 -11.32 0.41
N HIS A 74 -9.14 -12.09 1.34
CA HIS A 74 -9.82 -13.34 0.98
C HIS A 74 -11.00 -13.09 0.03
N VAL A 75 -11.70 -11.96 0.17
CA VAL A 75 -12.82 -11.59 -0.72
C VAL A 75 -12.30 -11.34 -2.13
N SER A 76 -11.18 -10.60 -2.26
CA SER A 76 -10.56 -10.36 -3.57
C SER A 76 -10.12 -11.67 -4.25
N ILE A 77 -9.50 -12.58 -3.51
CA ILE A 77 -9.04 -13.88 -4.04
C ILE A 77 -10.24 -14.76 -4.44
N ALA A 78 -11.30 -14.80 -3.61
CA ALA A 78 -12.48 -15.61 -3.90
C ALA A 78 -13.29 -15.04 -5.07
N THR A 79 -13.56 -13.73 -5.07
CA THR A 79 -14.46 -13.10 -6.03
C THR A 79 -13.80 -12.92 -7.41
N PHE A 80 -12.56 -12.40 -7.44
CA PHE A 80 -11.88 -12.07 -8.69
C PHE A 80 -10.90 -13.16 -9.15
N GLY A 81 -10.36 -13.96 -8.21
CA GLY A 81 -9.52 -15.11 -8.54
C GLY A 81 -10.31 -16.41 -8.76
N GLY A 82 -11.64 -16.40 -8.59
CA GLY A 82 -12.48 -17.57 -8.76
C GLY A 82 -12.18 -18.74 -7.81
N MET A 83 -11.46 -18.48 -6.72
CA MET A 83 -10.95 -19.51 -5.83
C MET A 83 -11.97 -19.89 -4.74
N PRO A 84 -12.15 -21.18 -4.42
CA PRO A 84 -13.01 -21.60 -3.32
C PRO A 84 -12.64 -20.92 -2.00
N LEU A 85 -13.63 -20.55 -1.20
CA LEU A 85 -13.46 -19.79 0.04
C LEU A 85 -12.42 -20.38 1.00
N VAL A 86 -12.39 -21.71 1.14
CA VAL A 86 -11.44 -22.40 2.05
C VAL A 86 -9.98 -22.12 1.65
N PHE A 87 -9.67 -22.17 0.36
CA PHE A 87 -8.32 -21.87 -0.16
C PHE A 87 -8.01 -20.38 -0.04
N SER A 88 -8.96 -19.50 -0.33
CA SER A 88 -8.82 -18.05 -0.17
C SER A 88 -8.52 -17.67 1.28
N LEU A 89 -9.21 -18.28 2.25
CA LEU A 89 -8.93 -18.10 3.68
C LEU A 89 -7.56 -18.65 4.07
N GLY A 90 -7.15 -19.79 3.50
CA GLY A 90 -5.82 -20.38 3.72
C GLY A 90 -4.69 -19.46 3.24
N ILE A 91 -4.81 -18.90 2.04
CA ILE A 91 -3.83 -17.95 1.48
C ILE A 91 -3.82 -16.67 2.31
N MET A 92 -4.97 -16.14 2.69
CA MET A 92 -5.04 -14.98 3.58
C MET A 92 -4.37 -15.26 4.93
N ALA A 93 -4.60 -16.42 5.54
CA ALA A 93 -3.96 -16.79 6.80
C ALA A 93 -2.43 -16.91 6.66
N ALA A 94 -1.94 -17.45 5.54
CA ALA A 94 -0.51 -17.49 5.23
C ALA A 94 0.07 -16.08 5.06
N LEU A 95 -0.62 -15.18 4.37
CA LEU A 95 -0.24 -13.77 4.24
C LEU A 95 -0.17 -13.08 5.62
N VAL A 96 -1.19 -13.26 6.46
CA VAL A 96 -1.22 -12.71 7.83
C VAL A 96 -0.05 -13.23 8.65
N ALA A 97 0.23 -14.54 8.60
CA ALA A 97 1.35 -15.16 9.31
C ALA A 97 2.70 -14.58 8.82
N TYR A 98 2.87 -14.39 7.52
CA TYR A 98 4.04 -13.76 6.91
C TYR A 98 4.18 -12.30 7.37
N LEU A 99 3.13 -11.48 7.27
CA LEU A 99 3.17 -10.08 7.69
C LEU A 99 3.46 -9.94 9.19
N ALA A 100 2.98 -10.86 10.02
CA ALA A 100 3.26 -10.88 11.45
C ALA A 100 4.75 -11.17 11.78
N LEU A 101 5.55 -11.69 10.83
CA LEU A 101 6.99 -11.85 11.02
C LEU A 101 7.73 -10.52 11.18
N PHE A 102 7.21 -9.41 10.64
CA PHE A 102 7.86 -8.11 10.75
C PHE A 102 7.74 -7.52 12.18
N PRO A 103 6.59 -7.46 12.84
CA PRO A 103 6.54 -7.15 14.27
C PRO A 103 7.32 -8.16 15.14
N ALA A 104 7.37 -9.44 14.74
CA ALA A 104 8.21 -10.42 15.42
C ALA A 104 9.70 -10.10 15.30
N LEU A 105 10.15 -9.72 14.10
CA LEU A 105 11.54 -9.29 13.86
C LEU A 105 11.89 -8.03 14.67
N ALA A 106 11.00 -7.03 14.66
CA ALA A 106 11.17 -5.82 15.46
C ALA A 106 11.31 -6.15 16.94
N ALA A 107 10.44 -7.01 17.46
CA ALA A 107 10.47 -7.44 18.86
C ALA A 107 11.76 -8.23 19.20
N TRP A 108 12.19 -9.11 18.29
CA TRP A 108 13.43 -9.87 18.46
C TRP A 108 14.66 -8.96 18.48
N LEU A 109 14.77 -8.04 17.53
CA LEU A 109 15.87 -7.06 17.45
C LEU A 109 15.91 -6.17 18.70
N ALA A 110 14.76 -5.63 19.11
CA ALA A 110 14.64 -4.80 20.31
C ALA A 110 15.08 -5.55 21.57
N ALA A 111 14.66 -6.82 21.72
CA ALA A 111 15.06 -7.65 22.85
C ALA A 111 16.54 -8.06 22.79
N ARG A 112 17.09 -8.27 21.62
CA ARG A 112 18.49 -8.72 21.42
C ARG A 112 19.50 -7.62 21.68
N PHE A 113 19.18 -6.39 21.26
CA PHE A 113 20.12 -5.29 21.25
C PHE A 113 19.78 -4.18 22.23
N GLY A 114 18.49 -4.00 22.62
CA GLY A 114 18.02 -2.89 23.43
C GLY A 114 17.92 -3.17 24.94
N ARG A 115 17.88 -4.42 25.38
CA ARG A 115 17.60 -4.79 26.77
C ARG A 115 18.77 -4.61 27.76
N ASN A 116 19.91 -4.17 27.28
CA ASN A 116 21.08 -3.93 28.13
C ASN A 116 20.82 -2.81 29.17
N THR A 117 20.09 -1.79 28.78
CA THR A 117 19.70 -0.68 29.67
C THR A 117 18.31 -0.18 29.34
N VAL A 118 17.64 0.36 30.37
CA VAL A 118 16.34 1.03 30.23
C VAL A 118 16.42 2.25 29.29
N ILE A 119 17.59 2.87 29.20
CA ILE A 119 17.82 4.05 28.36
C ILE A 119 17.99 3.64 26.88
N ALA A 120 18.64 2.52 26.61
CA ALA A 120 18.86 2.04 25.24
C ALA A 120 17.60 1.43 24.60
N PHE A 121 16.69 0.87 25.41
CA PHE A 121 15.55 0.12 24.93
C PHE A 121 14.60 0.96 24.04
N PRO A 122 14.18 2.19 24.39
CA PRO A 122 13.31 2.99 23.53
C PRO A 122 13.90 3.22 22.14
N VAL A 123 15.17 3.54 22.06
CA VAL A 123 15.86 3.76 20.77
C VAL A 123 15.96 2.45 19.98
N ALA A 124 16.37 1.35 20.62
CA ALA A 124 16.50 0.06 19.96
C ALA A 124 15.15 -0.48 19.47
N PHE A 125 14.07 -0.35 20.27
CA PHE A 125 12.72 -0.73 19.85
C PHE A 125 12.26 0.07 18.64
N THR A 126 12.44 1.37 18.68
CA THR A 126 12.05 2.29 17.61
C THR A 126 12.78 1.98 16.31
N LEU A 127 14.10 1.86 16.35
CA LEU A 127 14.90 1.53 15.18
C LEU A 127 14.54 0.14 14.63
N ALA A 128 14.38 -0.85 15.51
CA ALA A 128 13.96 -2.18 15.12
C ALA A 128 12.58 -2.18 14.43
N TRP A 129 11.64 -1.38 14.95
CA TRP A 129 10.31 -1.24 14.35
C TRP A 129 10.39 -0.60 12.97
N VAL A 130 11.04 0.54 12.85
CA VAL A 130 11.19 1.27 11.58
C VAL A 130 11.91 0.42 10.53
N ILE A 131 13.00 -0.26 10.90
CA ILE A 131 13.74 -1.17 9.99
C ILE A 131 12.83 -2.29 9.51
N SER A 132 12.09 -2.94 10.42
CA SER A 132 11.21 -4.05 10.08
C SER A 132 10.04 -3.61 9.20
N GLU A 133 9.46 -2.45 9.46
CA GLU A 133 8.38 -1.90 8.67
C GLU A 133 8.85 -1.46 7.27
N ASN A 134 10.02 -0.83 7.19
CA ASN A 134 10.66 -0.50 5.92
C ASN A 134 11.00 -1.78 5.12
N LEU A 135 11.54 -2.82 5.77
CA LEU A 135 11.80 -4.11 5.13
C LEU A 135 10.52 -4.72 4.54
N ARG A 136 9.39 -4.62 5.25
CA ARG A 136 8.07 -5.07 4.78
C ARG A 136 7.60 -4.33 3.53
N SER A 137 8.02 -3.08 3.35
CA SER A 137 7.58 -2.24 2.24
C SER A 137 8.21 -2.61 0.89
N TRP A 138 9.26 -3.43 0.85
CA TRP A 138 9.92 -3.83 -0.40
C TRP A 138 10.25 -5.33 -0.52
N LEU A 139 10.31 -6.08 0.59
CA LEU A 139 10.62 -7.51 0.53
C LEU A 139 9.48 -8.28 -0.20
N PHE A 140 9.83 -9.11 -1.19
CA PHE A 140 8.89 -9.79 -2.10
C PHE A 140 7.92 -8.82 -2.80
N THR A 141 8.44 -7.73 -3.33
CA THR A 141 7.73 -6.59 -3.92
C THR A 141 7.03 -5.66 -2.94
N GLY A 142 7.03 -6.03 -1.64
CA GLY A 142 6.53 -5.22 -0.56
C GLY A 142 5.01 -5.29 -0.35
N PHE A 143 4.63 -5.14 0.91
CA PHE A 143 3.24 -4.96 1.32
C PHE A 143 3.17 -3.86 2.39
N PRO A 144 3.19 -2.57 2.00
CA PRO A 144 3.22 -1.44 2.93
C PRO A 144 1.88 -1.15 3.59
N TRP A 145 0.87 -2.01 3.41
CA TRP A 145 -0.44 -1.84 4.01
C TRP A 145 -0.36 -1.79 5.53
N LEU A 146 -1.16 -0.92 6.16
CA LEU A 146 -1.16 -0.71 7.60
C LEU A 146 0.22 -0.27 8.16
N SER A 147 0.98 0.54 7.44
CA SER A 147 2.16 1.20 8.00
C SER A 147 1.75 2.07 9.18
N LEU A 148 2.53 2.04 10.28
CA LEU A 148 2.12 2.65 11.54
C LEU A 148 1.92 4.16 11.42
N GLY A 149 2.72 4.85 10.61
CA GLY A 149 2.59 6.28 10.35
C GLY A 149 1.24 6.67 9.75
N TYR A 150 0.63 5.80 8.94
CA TYR A 150 -0.69 6.06 8.34
C TYR A 150 -1.85 6.07 9.34
N THR A 151 -1.66 5.63 10.57
CA THR A 151 -2.64 5.83 11.64
C THR A 151 -2.90 7.30 11.95
N GLN A 152 -2.01 8.19 11.49
CA GLN A 152 -2.04 9.62 11.77
C GLN A 152 -2.50 10.49 10.60
N THR A 153 -3.02 9.91 9.53
CA THR A 153 -3.49 10.69 8.35
C THR A 153 -4.47 11.81 8.71
N THR A 154 -5.31 11.57 9.71
CA THR A 154 -6.23 12.55 10.31
C THR A 154 -5.90 12.83 11.78
N GLY A 155 -4.80 12.25 12.27
CA GLY A 155 -4.39 12.32 13.66
C GLY A 155 -3.56 13.57 13.96
N TYR A 156 -3.24 13.70 15.26
CA TYR A 156 -2.49 14.84 15.78
C TYR A 156 -1.07 14.96 15.21
N LEU A 157 -0.46 13.83 14.82
CA LEU A 157 0.87 13.80 14.22
C LEU A 157 0.87 14.01 12.70
N ALA A 158 -0.27 14.22 12.05
CA ALA A 158 -0.34 14.50 10.61
C ALA A 158 0.54 15.68 10.19
N ALA A 159 0.70 16.68 11.05
CA ALA A 159 1.56 17.85 10.80
C ALA A 159 3.05 17.52 10.60
N TRP A 160 3.49 16.33 11.02
CA TRP A 160 4.85 15.87 10.79
C TRP A 160 5.08 15.31 9.38
N ALA A 161 4.02 14.89 8.69
CA ALA A 161 4.12 14.22 7.40
C ALA A 161 4.91 15.01 6.33
N PRO A 162 4.72 16.34 6.16
CA PRO A 162 5.50 17.12 5.20
C PRO A 162 7.00 17.22 5.50
N LEU A 163 7.40 16.98 6.76
CA LEU A 163 8.79 17.14 7.22
C LEU A 163 9.56 15.83 7.23
N ILE A 164 8.94 14.76 7.71
CA ILE A 164 9.62 13.48 7.99
C ILE A 164 8.92 12.27 7.37
N GLY A 165 7.84 12.48 6.63
CA GLY A 165 7.07 11.42 5.99
C GLY A 165 6.39 10.49 7.00
N GLU A 166 5.76 9.43 6.49
CA GLU A 166 5.09 8.43 7.31
C GLU A 166 6.07 7.62 8.17
N ILE A 167 7.27 7.35 7.66
CA ILE A 167 8.33 6.61 8.38
C ILE A 167 8.78 7.40 9.63
N GLY A 168 8.90 8.72 9.51
CA GLY A 168 9.22 9.57 10.65
C GLY A 168 8.10 9.61 11.69
N ILE A 169 6.84 9.58 11.27
CA ILE A 169 5.69 9.46 12.18
C ILE A 169 5.70 8.09 12.87
N THR A 170 5.97 7.00 12.14
CA THR A 170 6.20 5.67 12.71
C THR A 170 7.26 5.72 13.81
N PHE A 171 8.40 6.41 13.56
CA PHE A 171 9.46 6.59 14.55
C PHE A 171 8.92 7.27 15.83
N VAL A 172 8.19 8.38 15.69
CA VAL A 172 7.63 9.12 16.86
C VAL A 172 6.70 8.25 17.69
N ILE A 173 5.79 7.50 17.05
CA ILE A 173 4.83 6.62 17.73
C ILE A 173 5.55 5.47 18.44
N ALA A 174 6.48 4.80 17.75
CA ALA A 174 7.23 3.69 18.31
C ALA A 174 8.11 4.14 19.49
N TYR A 175 8.74 5.32 19.38
CA TYR A 175 9.54 5.90 20.44
C TYR A 175 8.69 6.23 21.68
N PHE A 176 7.56 6.89 21.47
CA PHE A 176 6.60 7.15 22.54
C PHE A 176 6.19 5.86 23.25
N ALA A 177 5.81 4.84 22.49
CA ALA A 177 5.39 3.56 23.04
C ALA A 177 6.47 2.90 23.90
N ALA A 178 7.72 2.88 23.42
CA ALA A 178 8.82 2.26 24.13
C ALA A 178 9.25 3.04 25.39
N CYS A 179 9.01 4.36 25.45
CA CYS A 179 9.31 5.18 26.60
C CYS A 179 8.50 4.81 27.87
N TRP A 180 7.39 4.09 27.73
CA TRP A 180 6.65 3.54 28.87
C TRP A 180 7.50 2.58 29.72
N VAL A 181 8.47 1.89 29.10
CA VAL A 181 9.45 1.08 29.83
C VAL A 181 10.28 1.96 30.78
N SER A 182 10.70 3.14 30.31
CA SER A 182 11.48 4.10 31.13
C SER A 182 10.68 4.62 32.33
N ILE A 183 9.37 4.86 32.13
CA ILE A 183 8.46 5.29 33.24
C ILE A 183 8.40 4.23 34.35
N THR A 184 8.31 2.94 33.99
CA THR A 184 8.26 1.85 34.98
C THR A 184 9.52 1.77 35.85
N HIS A 185 10.62 2.34 35.36
CA HIS A 185 11.91 2.43 36.07
C HIS A 185 12.19 3.84 36.64
N LYS A 186 11.14 4.69 36.72
CA LYS A 186 11.22 6.06 37.26
C LYS A 186 12.20 6.97 36.49
N ARG A 187 12.35 6.73 35.17
CA ARG A 187 13.16 7.54 34.25
C ARG A 187 12.23 8.36 33.37
N PHE A 188 12.21 9.68 33.52
CA PHE A 188 11.21 10.56 32.89
C PHE A 188 11.75 11.39 31.73
N VAL A 189 13.07 11.48 31.51
CA VAL A 189 13.65 12.33 30.47
C VAL A 189 13.16 11.90 29.05
N GLN A 190 13.27 10.60 28.74
CA GLN A 190 12.83 10.10 27.42
C GLN A 190 11.31 10.21 27.21
N PRO A 191 10.45 9.83 28.17
CA PRO A 191 9.02 10.10 28.06
C PRO A 191 8.67 11.57 27.87
N LEU A 192 9.36 12.49 28.56
CA LEU A 192 9.16 13.93 28.37
C LEU A 192 9.54 14.37 26.97
N LEU A 193 10.65 13.87 26.41
CA LEU A 193 11.03 14.12 25.03
C LEU A 193 9.98 13.57 24.05
N ALA A 194 9.46 12.37 24.27
CA ALA A 194 8.43 11.77 23.43
C ALA A 194 7.12 12.59 23.47
N VAL A 195 6.72 13.06 24.65
CA VAL A 195 5.56 13.96 24.81
C VAL A 195 5.81 15.31 24.13
N ALA A 196 7.03 15.87 24.26
CA ALA A 196 7.38 17.14 23.61
C ALA A 196 7.33 17.03 22.07
N LEU A 197 7.79 15.92 21.50
CA LEU A 197 7.68 15.64 20.07
C LEU A 197 6.22 15.62 19.61
N ILE A 198 5.32 15.02 20.39
CA ILE A 198 3.89 15.05 20.09
C ILE A 198 3.32 16.46 20.28
N ALA A 199 3.66 17.13 21.38
CA ALA A 199 3.10 18.43 21.74
C ALA A 199 3.47 19.56 20.75
N ILE A 200 4.59 19.45 20.03
CA ILE A 200 5.00 20.43 19.01
C ILE A 200 4.16 20.37 17.72
N SER A 201 3.35 19.31 17.51
CA SER A 201 2.58 19.10 16.28
C SER A 201 1.71 20.29 15.87
N PRO A 202 0.98 21.02 16.74
CA PRO A 202 0.20 22.19 16.34
C PRO A 202 1.08 23.32 15.80
N LEU A 203 2.30 23.48 16.34
CA LEU A 203 3.24 24.48 15.82
C LEU A 203 3.72 24.10 14.42
N LEU A 204 3.99 22.80 14.18
CA LEU A 204 4.39 22.31 12.86
C LEU A 204 3.26 22.43 11.83
N ALA A 205 2.01 22.37 12.24
CA ALA A 205 0.87 22.56 11.36
C ALA A 205 0.82 23.97 10.74
N THR A 206 1.49 24.96 11.36
CA THR A 206 1.62 26.32 10.80
C THR A 206 2.74 26.43 9.77
N PHE A 207 3.64 25.46 9.72
CA PHE A 207 4.78 25.45 8.80
C PHE A 207 4.34 24.90 7.44
N LYS A 208 4.41 25.75 6.42
CA LYS A 208 4.20 25.36 5.03
C LYS A 208 5.56 25.12 4.39
N GLY A 209 5.97 23.89 4.27
CA GLY A 209 7.22 23.47 3.62
C GLY A 209 7.18 23.55 2.09
N TRP A 210 6.13 24.14 1.51
CA TRP A 210 5.88 24.25 0.08
C TRP A 210 5.24 25.60 -0.25
N GLU A 211 5.53 26.08 -1.43
CA GLU A 211 4.93 27.31 -2.01
C GLU A 211 4.30 26.94 -3.34
N LEU A 212 3.24 27.69 -3.70
CA LEU A 212 2.64 27.57 -5.03
C LEU A 212 3.61 28.15 -6.05
N SER A 213 3.86 27.43 -7.15
CA SER A 213 4.70 27.92 -8.26
C SER A 213 4.12 29.14 -8.97
N GLY A 214 2.84 29.39 -8.81
CA GLY A 214 2.09 30.44 -9.49
C GLY A 214 1.49 30.02 -10.83
N GLU A 215 1.95 28.91 -11.41
CA GLU A 215 1.36 28.32 -12.61
C GLU A 215 0.18 27.45 -12.25
N GLN A 216 -0.93 27.64 -12.95
CA GLN A 216 -2.15 26.85 -12.77
C GLN A 216 -2.38 26.02 -14.03
N GLN A 217 -2.67 24.73 -13.84
CA GLN A 217 -3.04 23.80 -14.90
C GLN A 217 -4.47 23.33 -14.67
N ASN A 218 -5.29 23.37 -15.72
CA ASN A 218 -6.61 22.75 -15.69
C ASN A 218 -6.45 21.21 -15.76
N VAL A 219 -6.85 20.52 -14.70
CA VAL A 219 -6.77 19.05 -14.63
C VAL A 219 -8.16 18.48 -14.45
N VAL A 220 -8.51 17.51 -15.29
CA VAL A 220 -9.80 16.80 -15.25
C VAL A 220 -9.57 15.34 -14.95
N LEU A 221 -10.04 14.88 -13.80
CA LEU A 221 -10.01 13.47 -13.43
C LEU A 221 -11.33 12.81 -13.84
N VAL A 222 -11.27 11.87 -14.77
CA VAL A 222 -12.45 11.19 -15.31
C VAL A 222 -12.66 9.85 -14.61
N GLN A 223 -13.71 9.75 -13.82
CA GLN A 223 -14.10 8.52 -13.12
C GLN A 223 -15.24 7.83 -13.88
N GLY A 224 -14.92 6.75 -14.60
CA GLY A 224 -15.91 5.96 -15.34
C GLY A 224 -16.89 5.18 -14.46
N ASN A 225 -16.48 4.86 -13.21
CA ASN A 225 -17.26 4.05 -12.28
C ASN A 225 -17.76 2.73 -12.90
N ILE A 226 -16.84 2.04 -13.58
CA ILE A 226 -17.09 0.74 -14.19
C ILE A 226 -16.95 -0.34 -13.10
N LYS A 227 -17.95 -1.21 -12.98
CA LYS A 227 -17.88 -2.34 -12.04
C LYS A 227 -16.72 -3.27 -12.42
N GLN A 228 -16.00 -3.76 -11.41
CA GLN A 228 -14.83 -4.60 -11.62
C GLN A 228 -15.15 -5.89 -12.39
N GLU A 229 -16.33 -6.48 -12.14
CA GLU A 229 -16.80 -7.70 -12.81
C GLU A 229 -17.04 -7.51 -14.31
N LEU A 230 -17.31 -6.28 -14.74
CA LEU A 230 -17.62 -5.94 -16.14
C LEU A 230 -16.38 -5.47 -16.92
N ARG A 231 -15.24 -5.28 -16.24
CA ARG A 231 -14.07 -4.61 -16.86
C ARG A 231 -13.51 -5.36 -18.06
N TRP A 232 -13.58 -6.69 -18.05
CA TRP A 232 -13.01 -7.56 -19.08
C TRP A 232 -14.08 -8.32 -19.87
N ASP A 233 -15.33 -7.87 -19.79
CA ASP A 233 -16.43 -8.41 -20.58
C ASP A 233 -16.38 -7.78 -21.98
N LEU A 234 -16.25 -8.61 -23.01
CA LEU A 234 -16.18 -8.18 -24.42
C LEU A 234 -17.40 -7.32 -24.84
N GLU A 235 -18.59 -7.63 -24.29
CA GLU A 235 -19.79 -6.84 -24.56
C GLU A 235 -19.74 -5.44 -23.94
N GLN A 236 -18.91 -5.23 -22.91
CA GLN A 236 -18.74 -3.97 -22.19
C GLN A 236 -17.59 -3.10 -22.71
N GLU A 237 -16.76 -3.59 -23.63
CA GLU A 237 -15.62 -2.83 -24.17
C GLU A 237 -16.05 -1.51 -24.80
N LEU A 238 -16.91 -1.59 -25.84
CA LEU A 238 -17.41 -0.40 -26.53
C LEU A 238 -18.24 0.53 -25.64
N PRO A 239 -19.19 0.03 -24.81
CA PRO A 239 -19.91 0.86 -23.86
C PRO A 239 -18.98 1.60 -22.90
N THR A 240 -17.93 0.95 -22.39
CA THR A 240 -16.94 1.54 -21.50
C THR A 240 -16.16 2.65 -22.19
N MET A 241 -15.58 2.41 -23.36
CA MET A 241 -14.85 3.41 -24.13
C MET A 241 -15.74 4.61 -24.50
N LYS A 242 -16.98 4.34 -24.91
CA LYS A 242 -17.97 5.39 -25.20
C LYS A 242 -18.29 6.22 -23.95
N LYS A 243 -18.40 5.60 -22.79
CA LYS A 243 -18.64 6.29 -21.53
C LYS A 243 -17.50 7.25 -21.19
N TYR A 244 -16.25 6.79 -21.27
CA TYR A 244 -15.09 7.66 -21.05
C TYR A 244 -15.05 8.83 -22.05
N MET A 245 -15.30 8.59 -23.32
CA MET A 245 -15.38 9.65 -24.33
C MET A 245 -16.49 10.65 -24.02
N THR A 246 -17.67 10.17 -23.62
CA THR A 246 -18.81 11.04 -23.30
C THR A 246 -18.50 11.95 -22.09
N LEU A 247 -17.85 11.40 -21.06
CA LEU A 247 -17.42 12.14 -19.87
C LEU A 247 -16.29 13.14 -20.18
N THR A 248 -15.45 12.85 -21.16
CA THR A 248 -14.29 13.64 -21.54
C THR A 248 -14.66 14.84 -22.44
N ARG A 249 -15.59 14.66 -23.38
CA ARG A 249 -15.95 15.66 -24.41
C ARG A 249 -16.18 17.10 -23.91
N PRO A 250 -16.89 17.33 -22.79
CA PRO A 250 -17.15 18.69 -22.30
C PRO A 250 -15.90 19.44 -21.82
N TYR A 251 -14.79 18.74 -21.66
CA TYR A 251 -13.55 19.24 -21.04
C TYR A 251 -12.37 19.34 -22.01
N PHE A 252 -12.61 19.10 -23.30
CA PHE A 252 -11.60 19.41 -24.31
C PHE A 252 -11.37 20.92 -24.37
N GLY A 253 -10.10 21.32 -24.43
CA GLY A 253 -9.62 22.71 -24.47
C GLY A 253 -8.70 23.04 -23.33
N ASP A 254 -7.41 23.26 -23.62
CA ASP A 254 -6.35 23.69 -22.70
C ASP A 254 -6.33 22.95 -21.35
N SER A 255 -6.52 21.63 -21.37
CA SER A 255 -6.64 20.80 -20.17
C SER A 255 -5.78 19.55 -20.22
N LEU A 256 -5.43 19.07 -19.04
CA LEU A 256 -4.87 17.73 -18.81
C LEU A 256 -5.99 16.81 -18.33
N ILE A 257 -6.37 15.83 -19.13
CA ILE A 257 -7.40 14.86 -18.78
C ILE A 257 -6.75 13.55 -18.37
N ILE A 258 -7.15 13.02 -17.22
CA ILE A 258 -6.57 11.79 -16.68
C ILE A 258 -7.67 10.74 -16.52
N TRP A 259 -7.50 9.60 -17.19
CA TRP A 259 -8.30 8.41 -17.05
C TRP A 259 -7.61 7.41 -16.09
N PRO A 260 -8.37 6.55 -15.41
CA PRO A 260 -7.80 5.60 -14.46
C PRO A 260 -7.01 4.47 -15.13
N GLU A 261 -6.39 3.63 -14.30
CA GLU A 261 -5.73 2.40 -14.70
C GLU A 261 -6.69 1.50 -15.47
N ALA A 262 -6.22 0.93 -16.59
CA ALA A 262 -6.99 0.06 -17.48
C ALA A 262 -8.39 0.65 -17.83
N ALA A 263 -8.43 1.94 -18.14
CA ALA A 263 -9.66 2.63 -18.57
C ALA A 263 -10.16 2.12 -19.93
N ILE A 264 -9.24 1.67 -20.77
CA ILE A 264 -9.51 1.03 -22.06
C ILE A 264 -9.46 -0.48 -21.85
N PRO A 265 -10.59 -1.19 -21.92
CA PRO A 265 -10.67 -2.63 -21.67
C PRO A 265 -10.30 -3.46 -22.91
N GLN A 266 -9.34 -3.01 -23.66
CA GLN A 266 -8.73 -3.69 -24.81
C GLN A 266 -7.21 -3.63 -24.69
N LEU A 267 -6.55 -4.59 -25.33
CA LEU A 267 -5.10 -4.52 -25.47
C LEU A 267 -4.72 -3.37 -26.41
N GLU A 268 -3.60 -2.72 -26.16
CA GLU A 268 -3.18 -1.53 -26.91
C GLU A 268 -3.17 -1.77 -28.43
N HIS A 269 -2.69 -2.94 -28.89
CA HIS A 269 -2.65 -3.26 -30.32
C HIS A 269 -4.06 -3.41 -30.95
N GLN A 270 -5.07 -3.79 -30.15
CA GLN A 270 -6.46 -3.89 -30.60
C GLN A 270 -7.16 -2.53 -30.57
N ALA A 271 -6.82 -1.69 -29.58
CA ALA A 271 -7.40 -0.38 -29.36
C ALA A 271 -6.81 0.72 -30.27
N GLN A 272 -5.86 0.42 -31.16
CA GLN A 272 -5.19 1.42 -32.00
C GLN A 272 -6.15 2.38 -32.74
N PRO A 273 -7.23 1.92 -33.40
CA PRO A 273 -8.14 2.84 -34.08
C PRO A 273 -8.80 3.84 -33.14
N PHE A 274 -9.12 3.41 -31.92
CA PHE A 274 -9.67 4.28 -30.88
C PHE A 274 -8.63 5.27 -30.35
N LEU A 275 -7.41 4.79 -30.11
CA LEU A 275 -6.31 5.60 -29.60
C LEU A 275 -5.89 6.69 -30.58
N VAL A 276 -5.76 6.36 -31.88
CA VAL A 276 -5.48 7.33 -32.95
C VAL A 276 -6.55 8.42 -33.00
N ASN A 277 -7.82 8.03 -32.90
CA ASN A 277 -8.94 8.97 -32.95
C ASN A 277 -8.97 9.89 -31.72
N LEU A 278 -8.71 9.33 -30.53
CA LEU A 278 -8.64 10.08 -29.28
C LEU A 278 -7.45 11.04 -29.30
N ASP A 279 -6.29 10.58 -29.80
CA ASP A 279 -5.09 11.39 -29.93
C ASP A 279 -5.29 12.61 -30.85
N MET A 280 -5.89 12.39 -32.03
CA MET A 280 -6.23 13.47 -32.96
C MET A 280 -7.21 14.48 -32.34
N LEU A 281 -8.30 14.01 -31.71
CA LEU A 281 -9.27 14.87 -31.05
C LEU A 281 -8.64 15.67 -29.91
N ALA A 282 -7.78 15.06 -29.14
CA ALA A 282 -7.06 15.74 -28.05
C ALA A 282 -6.11 16.83 -28.61
N ALA A 283 -5.34 16.49 -29.65
CA ALA A 283 -4.44 17.42 -30.32
C ALA A 283 -5.17 18.62 -30.93
N GLU A 284 -6.27 18.40 -31.66
CA GLU A 284 -7.08 19.45 -32.26
C GLU A 284 -7.65 20.44 -31.22
N ASN A 285 -7.83 19.97 -29.99
CA ASN A 285 -8.36 20.77 -28.89
C ASN A 285 -7.31 21.22 -27.86
N ASN A 286 -6.02 21.15 -28.20
CA ASN A 286 -4.91 21.51 -27.29
C ASN A 286 -5.04 20.86 -25.90
N THR A 287 -5.37 19.57 -25.90
CA THR A 287 -5.64 18.78 -24.69
C THR A 287 -4.69 17.61 -24.63
N ALA A 288 -4.15 17.33 -23.45
CA ALA A 288 -3.40 16.09 -23.18
C ALA A 288 -4.31 15.08 -22.47
N VAL A 289 -4.32 13.84 -22.93
CA VAL A 289 -5.05 12.73 -22.29
C VAL A 289 -4.08 11.69 -21.83
N VAL A 290 -4.07 11.42 -20.53
CA VAL A 290 -3.32 10.33 -19.88
C VAL A 290 -4.27 9.18 -19.60
N THR A 291 -3.97 7.98 -20.11
CA THR A 291 -4.82 6.80 -19.92
C THR A 291 -4.01 5.56 -19.59
N GLY A 292 -4.56 4.73 -18.69
CA GLY A 292 -4.04 3.39 -18.43
C GLY A 292 -4.48 2.41 -19.53
N ILE A 293 -3.57 1.53 -19.95
CA ILE A 293 -3.82 0.51 -20.98
C ILE A 293 -2.92 -0.72 -20.73
N LEU A 294 -3.41 -1.89 -21.16
CA LEU A 294 -2.60 -3.11 -21.18
C LEU A 294 -1.93 -3.29 -22.55
N ASP A 295 -0.63 -3.58 -22.51
CA ASP A 295 0.19 -3.85 -23.70
C ASP A 295 0.80 -5.25 -23.57
N ILE A 296 0.33 -6.20 -24.38
CA ILE A 296 0.86 -7.55 -24.49
C ILE A 296 1.69 -7.64 -25.77
N ARG A 297 3.00 -7.85 -25.62
CA ARG A 297 3.94 -7.97 -26.73
C ARG A 297 4.46 -9.40 -26.80
N TYR A 298 4.13 -10.07 -27.87
CA TYR A 298 4.58 -11.44 -28.11
C TYR A 298 6.11 -11.55 -27.97
N ASN A 299 6.59 -12.53 -27.21
CA ASN A 299 8.02 -12.77 -26.90
C ASN A 299 8.76 -11.64 -26.17
N VAL A 300 8.10 -10.57 -25.74
CA VAL A 300 8.72 -9.45 -25.01
C VAL A 300 8.19 -9.34 -23.58
N GLY A 301 6.87 -9.39 -23.40
CA GLY A 301 6.24 -9.38 -22.08
C GLY A 301 4.90 -8.65 -22.07
N ASP A 302 4.21 -8.84 -20.96
CA ASP A 302 2.93 -8.22 -20.66
C ASP A 302 3.17 -6.99 -19.78
N TYR A 303 2.61 -5.85 -20.19
CA TYR A 303 2.81 -4.58 -19.51
C TYR A 303 1.48 -3.95 -19.10
N ASN A 304 1.37 -3.63 -17.82
CA ASN A 304 0.38 -2.70 -17.34
C ASN A 304 1.00 -1.30 -17.46
N GLY A 305 0.44 -0.46 -18.30
CA GLY A 305 1.07 0.78 -18.69
C GLY A 305 0.14 1.97 -18.71
N MET A 306 0.75 3.10 -18.93
CA MET A 306 0.10 4.39 -19.09
C MET A 306 0.69 5.07 -20.33
N ILE A 307 -0.17 5.63 -21.16
CA ILE A 307 0.21 6.38 -22.37
C ILE A 307 -0.34 7.79 -22.29
N VAL A 308 0.34 8.70 -22.97
CA VAL A 308 -0.07 10.09 -23.13
C VAL A 308 -0.45 10.31 -24.58
N LEU A 309 -1.64 10.86 -24.80
CA LEU A 309 -2.22 11.22 -26.09
C LEU A 309 -2.42 12.73 -26.16
N GLY A 310 -2.48 13.27 -27.37
CA GLY A 310 -2.60 14.70 -27.63
C GLY A 310 -1.30 15.32 -28.09
N GLN A 311 -1.35 16.57 -28.46
CA GLN A 311 -0.28 17.28 -29.17
C GLN A 311 1.01 17.40 -28.36
N ASP A 312 2.14 17.09 -29.00
CA ASP A 312 3.41 17.70 -28.64
C ASP A 312 3.46 19.09 -29.32
N GLN A 313 3.29 20.15 -28.52
CA GLN A 313 3.30 21.54 -28.98
C GLN A 313 4.57 21.95 -29.75
N LYS A 314 5.66 21.21 -29.61
CA LYS A 314 6.93 21.51 -30.29
C LYS A 314 6.97 21.13 -31.78
N GLN A 315 6.07 20.30 -32.25
CA GLN A 315 6.14 19.73 -33.61
C GLN A 315 5.00 20.15 -34.57
N ASN A 316 3.98 20.88 -34.10
CA ASN A 316 2.80 21.25 -34.91
C ASN A 316 2.13 20.10 -35.67
N VAL A 317 2.24 18.88 -35.16
CA VAL A 317 1.65 17.67 -35.75
C VAL A 317 0.33 17.40 -35.04
N VAL A 318 -0.74 17.27 -35.81
CA VAL A 318 -2.07 16.93 -35.28
C VAL A 318 -2.12 15.44 -35.07
N GLY A 319 -1.98 15.02 -33.81
CA GLY A 319 -1.97 13.63 -33.40
C GLY A 319 -0.62 12.95 -33.75
N SER A 320 -0.02 12.32 -32.78
CA SER A 320 1.31 11.67 -32.93
C SER A 320 1.36 10.28 -32.32
N TYR A 321 0.17 9.70 -32.00
CA TYR A 321 0.15 8.36 -31.42
C TYR A 321 0.76 7.33 -32.36
N ASP A 322 1.77 6.62 -31.86
CA ASP A 322 2.36 5.42 -32.45
C ASP A 322 2.47 4.35 -31.38
N TYR A 323 2.15 3.10 -31.72
CA TYR A 323 2.26 1.94 -30.84
C TYR A 323 3.65 1.78 -30.22
N ASN A 324 4.72 2.25 -30.87
CA ASN A 324 6.08 2.21 -30.38
C ASN A 324 6.57 3.52 -29.76
N GLN A 325 5.69 4.50 -29.59
CA GLN A 325 6.05 5.80 -29.02
C GLN A 325 6.72 5.70 -27.63
N THR A 326 7.51 6.71 -27.31
CA THR A 326 8.22 6.80 -26.01
C THR A 326 7.38 7.44 -24.91
N ASN A 327 6.28 8.15 -25.25
CA ASN A 327 5.37 8.79 -24.28
C ASN A 327 4.51 7.78 -23.54
N ARG A 328 5.19 6.84 -22.87
CA ARG A 328 4.56 5.79 -22.07
C ARG A 328 5.34 5.48 -20.82
N TYR A 329 4.64 5.05 -19.81
CA TYR A 329 5.20 4.45 -18.62
C TYR A 329 4.75 3.00 -18.55
N ARG A 330 5.64 2.10 -18.19
CA ARG A 330 5.33 0.70 -17.90
C ARG A 330 5.50 0.45 -16.43
N LYS A 331 4.50 -0.11 -15.79
CA LYS A 331 4.56 -0.49 -14.39
C LYS A 331 5.67 -1.51 -14.19
N HIS A 332 6.62 -1.20 -13.33
CA HIS A 332 7.75 -2.10 -13.02
C HIS A 332 7.64 -2.74 -11.64
N HIS A 333 6.79 -2.21 -10.77
CA HIS A 333 6.54 -2.74 -9.43
C HIS A 333 5.19 -3.46 -9.43
N LEU A 334 5.26 -4.75 -9.77
CA LEU A 334 4.08 -5.57 -10.01
C LEU A 334 3.52 -6.16 -8.70
N LEU A 335 2.20 -6.34 -8.65
CA LEU A 335 1.50 -6.94 -7.52
C LEU A 335 1.61 -8.48 -7.57
N PRO A 336 2.16 -9.14 -6.52
CA PRO A 336 2.20 -10.60 -6.46
C PRO A 336 0.79 -11.21 -6.50
N ILE A 337 0.66 -12.33 -7.22
CA ILE A 337 -0.58 -13.10 -7.40
C ILE A 337 -1.64 -12.38 -8.26
N GLY A 338 -1.58 -11.05 -8.36
CA GLY A 338 -2.49 -10.28 -9.21
C GLY A 338 -1.95 -10.01 -10.62
N GLU A 339 -0.65 -9.73 -10.73
CA GLU A 339 0.01 -9.36 -12.00
C GLU A 339 1.16 -10.29 -12.36
N PHE A 340 1.74 -10.99 -11.38
CA PHE A 340 2.69 -12.09 -11.59
C PHE A 340 2.58 -13.11 -10.47
N VAL A 341 3.01 -14.34 -10.73
CA VAL A 341 3.02 -15.41 -9.72
C VAL A 341 4.46 -15.60 -9.22
N PRO A 342 4.76 -15.29 -7.92
CA PRO A 342 6.06 -15.58 -7.36
C PRO A 342 6.34 -17.09 -7.43
N PHE A 343 7.56 -17.48 -7.85
CA PHE A 343 7.93 -18.89 -8.00
C PHE A 343 7.00 -19.70 -8.93
N GLU A 344 6.52 -19.06 -9.99
CA GLU A 344 5.54 -19.64 -10.94
C GLU A 344 5.85 -21.08 -11.34
N GLN A 345 7.13 -21.40 -11.65
CA GLN A 345 7.54 -22.75 -12.04
C GLN A 345 7.27 -23.81 -10.96
N LEU A 346 7.44 -23.47 -9.69
CA LEU A 346 7.18 -24.37 -8.57
C LEU A 346 5.69 -24.47 -8.24
N LEU A 347 4.97 -23.35 -8.31
CA LEU A 347 3.56 -23.28 -7.95
C LEU A 347 2.63 -23.82 -9.04
N ARG A 348 3.02 -23.74 -10.31
CA ARG A 348 2.24 -24.25 -11.43
C ARG A 348 2.00 -25.78 -11.34
N ASP A 349 3.00 -26.53 -10.88
CA ASP A 349 2.89 -27.98 -10.73
C ASP A 349 2.00 -28.38 -9.53
N ILE A 350 1.90 -27.52 -8.52
CA ILE A 350 1.17 -27.78 -7.27
C ILE A 350 -0.26 -27.22 -7.33
N ALA A 351 -0.48 -26.12 -8.03
CA ALA A 351 -1.77 -25.43 -8.04
C ALA A 351 -2.05 -24.78 -9.40
N PRO A 352 -2.66 -25.50 -10.33
CA PRO A 352 -3.03 -24.97 -11.65
C PRO A 352 -4.02 -23.80 -11.61
N PHE A 353 -4.59 -23.48 -10.42
CA PHE A 353 -5.46 -22.34 -10.19
C PHE A 353 -4.73 -20.97 -10.20
N PHE A 354 -3.38 -20.97 -10.20
CA PHE A 354 -2.59 -19.74 -10.30
C PHE A 354 -2.32 -19.28 -11.75
N ASP A 355 -2.86 -19.96 -12.75
CA ASP A 355 -2.85 -19.43 -14.10
C ASP A 355 -3.71 -18.16 -14.14
N LEU A 356 -3.05 -17.02 -14.32
CA LEU A 356 -3.76 -15.73 -14.47
C LEU A 356 -4.69 -15.82 -15.69
N PRO A 357 -5.95 -15.35 -15.59
CA PRO A 357 -6.96 -15.49 -16.64
C PRO A 357 -6.50 -15.04 -18.03
N ASN A 358 -5.58 -14.08 -18.09
CA ASN A 358 -5.08 -13.52 -19.34
C ASN A 358 -4.04 -14.38 -20.08
N ARG A 359 -3.53 -15.48 -19.47
CA ARG A 359 -2.58 -16.40 -20.13
C ARG A 359 -3.23 -17.67 -20.69
N SER A 360 -4.45 -17.98 -20.29
CA SER A 360 -5.13 -19.23 -20.70
C SER A 360 -5.74 -19.16 -22.11
N GLU A 361 -6.02 -17.97 -22.64
CA GLU A 361 -6.61 -17.84 -23.98
C GLU A 361 -5.59 -17.93 -25.11
N GLU A 362 -4.33 -17.51 -24.91
CA GLU A 362 -3.29 -17.62 -25.95
C GLU A 362 -2.86 -19.06 -26.28
N ARG A 363 -3.10 -20.03 -25.38
CA ARG A 363 -2.79 -21.45 -25.64
C ARG A 363 -3.89 -22.24 -26.36
N ARG A 364 -5.05 -21.64 -26.60
CA ARG A 364 -6.16 -22.31 -27.27
C ARG A 364 -6.26 -22.00 -28.80
N VAL A 365 -5.37 -21.17 -29.28
CA VAL A 365 -5.33 -20.80 -30.74
C VAL A 365 -3.98 -21.20 -31.32
N GLY A 366 -3.56 -22.41 -31.05
CA GLY A 366 -2.36 -23.01 -31.65
C GLY A 366 -2.69 -24.42 -32.11
#